data_eca413c612d49cfdd8eaa61f02467050
#
_entry.id   eca413c612d49cfdd8eaa61f02467050
#
_cell.length_a   1.000
_cell.length_b   1.000
_cell.length_c   1.000
_cell.angle_alpha   90.00
_cell.angle_beta   90.00
_cell.angle_gamma   90.00
#
_symmetry.space_group_name_H-M   'P 1'
#
loop_
_entity.id
_entity.type
_entity.pdbx_description
1 polymer ?
#
loop_
_entity_poly.entity_id
_entity_poly.type
_entity_poly.pdbx_seq_one_letter_code
_entity_poly.pdbx_strand_id
1 'polypeptide(L)'
;MFDDFFIRALVAGLGIALVTGPLGCFVVWRRLSYFGDTLAHSALLGVTMAYTLELNIALSVFIISSLIALILIQLQKKTNLPGDALLGLLAHSSLAVGLVVIGFLTFIRFDIMGLLFGDILAVSVDDLLIIWIGGALILLTLKFIWKPLFASTVNYELAEAEGLNPDRAKAIFTILMAAIIAISIKMVGLLLITGMLIIPAAMARNLSSSPKSMVIYSIVGGLLSVIIGLFTSLEFNTSSGPSIITAALLLFILSLFKIKQSIKLKN
;
A
#
# COMPACT_ATOMS: atom_id res chain seq x y z
N MET A 1 1.56 29.09 3.07
CA MET A 1 1.03 28.12 2.09
C MET A 1 0.79 26.75 2.72
N PHE A 2 1.67 26.24 3.59
CA PHE A 2 1.47 24.97 4.32
C PHE A 2 0.77 25.13 5.68
N ASP A 3 0.27 26.31 6.01
CA ASP A 3 -0.55 26.53 7.21
C ASP A 3 -1.99 26.02 7.06
N ASP A 4 -2.44 25.85 5.82
CA ASP A 4 -3.75 25.28 5.50
C ASP A 4 -3.71 23.76 5.59
N PHE A 5 -4.53 23.18 6.46
CA PHE A 5 -4.64 21.75 6.69
C PHE A 5 -5.04 20.99 5.42
N PHE A 6 -5.89 21.59 4.58
CA PHE A 6 -6.34 20.98 3.33
C PHE A 6 -5.19 20.86 2.31
N ILE A 7 -4.36 21.89 2.20
CA ILE A 7 -3.17 21.85 1.32
C ILE A 7 -2.18 20.78 1.79
N ARG A 8 -1.95 20.67 3.12
CA ARG A 8 -1.11 19.60 3.68
C ARG A 8 -1.66 18.22 3.36
N ALA A 9 -2.96 18.00 3.57
CA ALA A 9 -3.63 16.76 3.22
C ALA A 9 -3.50 16.40 1.73
N LEU A 10 -3.69 17.38 0.85
CA LEU A 10 -3.55 17.21 -0.59
C LEU A 10 -2.11 16.81 -0.96
N VAL A 11 -1.11 17.55 -0.46
CA VAL A 11 0.31 17.27 -0.74
C VAL A 11 0.73 15.91 -0.19
N ALA A 12 0.25 15.52 1.00
CA ALA A 12 0.47 14.19 1.57
C ALA A 12 -0.13 13.09 0.70
N GLY A 13 -1.41 13.21 0.34
CA GLY A 13 -2.11 12.23 -0.48
C GLY A 13 -1.48 12.07 -1.87
N LEU A 14 -1.06 13.17 -2.50
CA LEU A 14 -0.34 13.14 -3.79
C LEU A 14 1.00 12.42 -3.65
N GLY A 15 1.77 12.69 -2.59
CA GLY A 15 3.02 11.98 -2.31
C GLY A 15 2.83 10.47 -2.15
N ILE A 16 1.80 10.06 -1.40
CA ILE A 16 1.45 8.64 -1.24
C ILE A 16 1.02 8.02 -2.57
N ALA A 17 0.18 8.70 -3.37
CA ALA A 17 -0.28 8.20 -4.66
C ALA A 17 0.86 7.97 -5.66
N LEU A 18 1.88 8.83 -5.66
CA LEU A 18 3.08 8.68 -6.49
C LEU A 18 3.84 7.39 -6.16
N VAL A 19 3.90 7.00 -4.90
CA VAL A 19 4.62 5.81 -4.43
C VAL A 19 3.77 4.56 -4.60
N THR A 20 2.49 4.63 -4.24
CA THR A 20 1.59 3.47 -4.30
C THR A 20 1.28 3.04 -5.73
N GLY A 21 1.29 3.96 -6.71
CA GLY A 21 1.05 3.64 -8.12
C GLY A 21 2.00 2.56 -8.67
N PRO A 22 3.32 2.78 -8.68
CA PRO A 22 4.29 1.78 -9.15
C PRO A 22 4.32 0.51 -8.30
N LEU A 23 4.25 0.62 -6.98
CA LEU A 23 4.20 -0.55 -6.08
C LEU A 23 2.94 -1.39 -6.32
N GLY A 24 1.79 -0.74 -6.49
CA GLY A 24 0.51 -1.38 -6.78
C GLY A 24 0.52 -2.14 -8.11
N CYS A 25 1.24 -1.65 -9.13
CA CYS A 25 1.42 -2.40 -10.38
C CYS A 25 2.09 -3.75 -10.11
N PHE A 26 3.13 -3.81 -9.29
CA PHE A 26 3.77 -5.08 -8.92
C PHE A 26 2.86 -5.96 -8.08
N VAL A 27 2.06 -5.38 -7.18
CA VAL A 27 1.04 -6.14 -6.43
C VAL A 27 0.07 -6.83 -7.37
N VAL A 28 -0.44 -6.13 -8.39
CA VAL A 28 -1.37 -6.68 -9.38
C VAL A 28 -0.68 -7.72 -10.29
N TRP A 29 0.51 -7.42 -10.82
CA TRP A 29 1.25 -8.36 -11.70
C TRP A 29 1.61 -9.66 -10.99
N ARG A 30 1.97 -9.60 -9.70
CA ARG A 30 2.36 -10.76 -8.90
C ARG A 30 1.19 -11.46 -8.21
N ARG A 31 -0.04 -11.00 -8.43
CA ARG A 31 -1.26 -11.51 -7.79
C ARG A 31 -1.19 -11.50 -6.26
N LEU A 32 -0.62 -10.45 -5.70
CA LEU A 32 -0.42 -10.27 -4.26
C LEU A 32 -1.47 -9.32 -3.67
N SER A 33 -2.74 -9.38 -4.12
CA SER A 33 -3.78 -8.42 -3.71
C SER A 33 -4.01 -8.39 -2.20
N TYR A 34 -3.91 -9.52 -1.51
CA TYR A 34 -4.02 -9.61 -0.05
C TYR A 34 -2.75 -9.22 0.71
N PHE A 35 -1.64 -8.94 0.00
CA PHE A 35 -0.37 -8.64 0.65
C PHE A 35 -0.40 -7.31 1.41
N GLY A 36 -0.99 -6.28 0.83
CA GLY A 36 -1.20 -5.00 1.49
C GLY A 36 -2.04 -5.15 2.76
N ASP A 37 -3.11 -5.94 2.68
CA ASP A 37 -4.01 -6.22 3.80
C ASP A 37 -3.31 -7.00 4.92
N THR A 38 -2.51 -8.01 4.56
CA THR A 38 -1.68 -8.75 5.52
C THR A 38 -0.73 -7.84 6.29
N LEU A 39 -0.04 -6.93 5.59
CA LEU A 39 0.86 -5.96 6.23
C LEU A 39 0.08 -4.93 7.06
N ALA A 40 -1.10 -4.51 6.60
CA ALA A 40 -1.98 -3.62 7.34
C ALA A 40 -2.42 -4.26 8.67
N HIS A 41 -2.84 -5.51 8.67
CA HIS A 41 -3.16 -6.22 9.91
C HIS A 41 -1.94 -6.43 10.82
N SER A 42 -0.76 -6.69 10.24
CA SER A 42 0.49 -6.77 11.01
C SER A 42 0.88 -5.42 11.63
N ALA A 43 0.48 -4.32 10.99
CA ALA A 43 0.73 -2.98 11.51
C ALA A 43 -0.01 -2.73 12.83
N LEU A 44 -1.21 -3.32 13.05
CA LEU A 44 -1.87 -3.26 14.35
C LEU A 44 -1.01 -3.88 15.45
N LEU A 45 -0.39 -5.03 15.20
CA LEU A 45 0.57 -5.63 16.12
C LEU A 45 1.78 -4.69 16.33
N GLY A 46 2.26 -4.03 15.27
CA GLY A 46 3.34 -3.05 15.36
C GLY A 46 2.98 -1.85 16.24
N VAL A 47 1.77 -1.30 16.10
CA VAL A 47 1.24 -0.22 16.95
C VAL A 47 1.15 -0.67 18.41
N THR A 48 0.63 -1.87 18.64
CA THR A 48 0.53 -2.43 19.99
C THR A 48 1.91 -2.56 20.66
N MET A 49 2.90 -3.06 19.91
CA MET A 49 4.28 -3.15 20.39
C MET A 49 4.90 -1.77 20.66
N ALA A 50 4.57 -0.76 19.84
CA ALA A 50 5.03 0.59 20.06
C ALA A 50 4.56 1.15 21.42
N TYR A 51 3.29 0.95 21.74
CA TYR A 51 2.73 1.38 23.04
C TYR A 51 3.29 0.57 24.22
N THR A 52 3.52 -0.74 24.03
CA THR A 52 4.04 -1.61 25.10
C THR A 52 5.50 -1.28 25.44
N LEU A 53 6.30 -0.93 24.42
CA LEU A 53 7.75 -0.70 24.56
C LEU A 53 8.11 0.79 24.52
N GLU A 54 7.12 1.68 24.50
CA GLU A 54 7.31 3.16 24.42
C GLU A 54 8.16 3.58 23.21
N LEU A 55 7.98 2.90 22.06
CA LEU A 55 8.73 3.15 20.83
C LEU A 55 7.95 4.05 19.87
N ASN A 56 8.66 4.58 18.86
CA ASN A 56 8.02 5.31 17.78
C ASN A 56 7.09 4.38 16.98
N ILE A 57 5.84 4.80 16.77
CA ILE A 57 4.79 4.00 16.11
C ILE A 57 5.21 3.60 14.69
N ALA A 58 5.68 4.54 13.87
CA ALA A 58 6.06 4.26 12.48
C ALA A 58 7.23 3.26 12.40
N LEU A 59 8.22 3.39 13.29
CA LEU A 59 9.35 2.47 13.37
C LEU A 59 8.91 1.07 13.78
N SER A 60 8.07 0.95 14.82
CA SER A 60 7.55 -0.34 15.28
C SER A 60 6.70 -1.02 14.22
N VAL A 61 5.82 -0.29 13.55
CA VAL A 61 5.03 -0.79 12.43
C VAL A 61 5.94 -1.27 11.30
N PHE A 62 6.95 -0.50 10.93
CA PHE A 62 7.93 -0.89 9.90
C PHE A 62 8.65 -2.19 10.26
N ILE A 63 9.15 -2.31 11.48
CA ILE A 63 9.88 -3.49 11.94
C ILE A 63 8.97 -4.73 11.93
N ILE A 64 7.79 -4.63 12.55
CA ILE A 64 6.86 -5.77 12.64
C ILE A 64 6.34 -6.16 11.25
N SER A 65 5.92 -5.21 10.42
CA SER A 65 5.46 -5.51 9.07
C SER A 65 6.57 -6.11 8.20
N SER A 66 7.81 -5.64 8.33
CA SER A 66 8.96 -6.22 7.65
C SER A 66 9.25 -7.65 8.13
N LEU A 67 9.15 -7.90 9.43
CA LEU A 67 9.33 -9.24 10.00
C LEU A 67 8.28 -10.22 9.47
N ILE A 68 7.00 -9.85 9.50
CA ILE A 68 5.90 -10.66 8.95
C ILE A 68 6.11 -10.92 7.46
N ALA A 69 6.55 -9.91 6.72
CA ALA A 69 6.85 -10.02 5.31
C ALA A 69 8.01 -11.01 5.02
N LEU A 70 9.06 -11.00 5.84
CA LEU A 70 10.16 -11.98 5.75
C LEU A 70 9.73 -13.39 6.16
N ILE A 71 8.88 -13.51 7.18
CA ILE A 71 8.26 -14.79 7.58
C ILE A 71 7.45 -15.36 6.42
N LEU A 72 6.65 -14.54 5.71
CA LEU A 72 5.92 -14.96 4.53
C LEU A 72 6.83 -15.59 3.47
N ILE A 73 7.96 -14.93 3.15
CA ILE A 73 8.92 -15.45 2.17
C ILE A 73 9.50 -16.81 2.62
N GLN A 74 9.80 -16.97 3.91
CA GLN A 74 10.29 -18.23 4.44
C GLN A 74 9.24 -19.33 4.40
N LEU A 75 7.98 -19.02 4.76
CA LEU A 75 6.89 -19.98 4.73
C LEU A 75 6.59 -20.45 3.29
N GLN A 76 6.65 -19.53 2.32
CA GLN A 76 6.50 -19.88 0.90
C GLN A 76 7.57 -20.87 0.40
N LYS A 77 8.77 -20.86 0.99
CA LYS A 77 9.84 -21.81 0.65
C LYS A 77 9.71 -23.13 1.41
N LYS A 78 9.13 -23.14 2.60
CA LYS A 78 9.09 -24.30 3.50
C LYS A 78 7.78 -25.09 3.43
N THR A 79 6.73 -24.51 2.85
CA THR A 79 5.40 -25.15 2.80
C THR A 79 4.91 -25.22 1.36
N ASN A 80 4.03 -26.20 1.09
CA ASN A 80 3.34 -26.31 -0.18
C ASN A 80 1.99 -25.55 -0.21
N LEU A 81 1.78 -24.62 0.74
CA LEU A 81 0.54 -23.87 0.80
C LEU A 81 0.53 -22.76 -0.28
N PRO A 82 -0.64 -22.50 -0.89
CA PRO A 82 -0.81 -21.39 -1.81
C PRO A 82 -0.48 -20.05 -1.14
N GLY A 83 0.03 -19.10 -1.92
CA GLY A 83 0.44 -17.79 -1.40
C GLY A 83 -0.67 -17.05 -0.66
N ASP A 84 -1.89 -17.10 -1.17
CA ASP A 84 -3.10 -16.48 -0.57
C ASP A 84 -3.46 -17.10 0.79
N ALA A 85 -3.30 -18.42 0.94
CA ALA A 85 -3.52 -19.09 2.22
C ALA A 85 -2.50 -18.62 3.27
N LEU A 86 -1.23 -18.47 2.88
CA LEU A 86 -0.19 -17.94 3.76
C LEU A 86 -0.42 -16.47 4.12
N LEU A 87 -0.86 -15.66 3.16
CA LEU A 87 -1.23 -14.27 3.40
C LEU A 87 -2.39 -14.17 4.39
N GLY A 88 -3.46 -14.93 4.19
CA GLY A 88 -4.59 -14.98 5.11
C GLY A 88 -4.20 -15.47 6.50
N LEU A 89 -3.38 -16.53 6.59
CA LEU A 89 -2.87 -17.04 7.86
C LEU A 89 -2.09 -15.96 8.63
N LEU A 90 -1.16 -15.28 7.98
CA LEU A 90 -0.36 -14.24 8.62
C LEU A 90 -1.19 -13.01 8.98
N ALA A 91 -2.14 -12.60 8.13
CA ALA A 91 -3.03 -11.48 8.40
C ALA A 91 -3.85 -11.72 9.66
N HIS A 92 -4.57 -12.82 9.71
CA HIS A 92 -5.45 -13.14 10.86
C HIS A 92 -4.66 -13.45 12.13
N SER A 93 -3.51 -14.13 12.01
CA SER A 93 -2.66 -14.40 13.17
C SER A 93 -2.08 -13.11 13.77
N SER A 94 -1.57 -12.20 12.93
CA SER A 94 -1.03 -10.91 13.39
C SER A 94 -2.10 -10.07 14.06
N LEU A 95 -3.29 -10.01 13.46
CA LEU A 95 -4.44 -9.31 14.02
C LEU A 95 -4.83 -9.90 15.37
N ALA A 96 -4.98 -11.22 15.46
CA ALA A 96 -5.37 -11.91 16.70
C ALA A 96 -4.35 -11.67 17.82
N VAL A 97 -3.06 -11.82 17.53
CA VAL A 97 -1.98 -11.54 18.49
C VAL A 97 -2.01 -10.07 18.93
N GLY A 98 -2.17 -9.14 17.98
CA GLY A 98 -2.29 -7.71 18.29
C GLY A 98 -3.45 -7.43 19.25
N LEU A 99 -4.63 -7.97 18.98
CA LEU A 99 -5.81 -7.78 19.82
C LEU A 99 -5.64 -8.42 21.22
N VAL A 100 -5.02 -9.58 21.31
CA VAL A 100 -4.71 -10.22 22.61
C VAL A 100 -3.77 -9.34 23.43
N VAL A 101 -2.69 -8.81 22.81
CA VAL A 101 -1.76 -7.92 23.52
C VAL A 101 -2.45 -6.63 23.95
N ILE A 102 -3.29 -6.02 23.10
CA ILE A 102 -4.12 -4.86 23.48
C ILE A 102 -4.99 -5.17 24.70
N GLY A 103 -5.58 -6.37 24.78
CA GLY A 103 -6.41 -6.79 25.91
C GLY A 103 -5.67 -6.80 27.25
N PHE A 104 -4.35 -6.97 27.26
CA PHE A 104 -3.53 -6.84 28.47
C PHE A 104 -3.19 -5.38 28.85
N LEU A 105 -3.35 -4.42 27.92
CA LEU A 105 -3.05 -3.01 28.12
C LEU A 105 -4.30 -2.22 28.56
N THR A 106 -4.91 -2.61 29.68
CA THR A 106 -6.20 -2.08 30.17
C THR A 106 -6.20 -0.57 30.46
N PHE A 107 -5.03 0.04 30.61
CA PHE A 107 -4.85 1.47 30.92
C PHE A 107 -4.64 2.34 29.67
N ILE A 108 -4.52 1.75 28.48
CA ILE A 108 -4.35 2.49 27.21
C ILE A 108 -5.67 2.45 26.44
N ARG A 109 -6.21 3.62 26.13
CA ARG A 109 -7.37 3.75 25.23
C ARG A 109 -6.85 3.80 23.79
N PHE A 110 -7.02 2.69 23.05
CA PHE A 110 -6.70 2.65 21.64
C PHE A 110 -7.83 3.24 20.80
N ASP A 111 -7.53 4.24 20.00
CA ASP A 111 -8.41 4.69 18.94
C ASP A 111 -8.24 3.80 17.70
N ILE A 112 -8.94 2.65 17.72
CA ILE A 112 -8.93 1.69 16.61
C ILE A 112 -9.52 2.32 15.33
N MET A 113 -10.53 3.18 15.47
CA MET A 113 -11.15 3.84 14.33
C MET A 113 -10.20 4.83 13.67
N GLY A 114 -9.48 5.64 14.45
CA GLY A 114 -8.43 6.52 13.94
C GLY A 114 -7.31 5.73 13.24
N LEU A 115 -6.95 4.57 13.74
CA LEU A 115 -5.93 3.71 13.09
C LEU A 115 -6.43 3.12 11.77
N LEU A 116 -7.70 2.70 11.69
CA LEU A 116 -8.27 2.10 10.48
C LEU A 116 -8.50 3.11 9.36
N PHE A 117 -9.04 4.26 9.69
CA PHE A 117 -9.42 5.28 8.70
C PHE A 117 -8.35 6.35 8.51
N GLY A 118 -7.43 6.51 9.48
CA GLY A 118 -6.45 7.58 9.50
C GLY A 118 -7.10 8.96 9.62
N ASP A 119 -6.29 9.98 9.70
CA ASP A 119 -6.72 11.38 9.59
C ASP A 119 -5.72 12.16 8.72
N ILE A 120 -5.97 12.14 7.41
CA ILE A 120 -5.11 12.85 6.45
C ILE A 120 -5.18 14.37 6.63
N LEU A 121 -6.25 14.89 7.28
CA LEU A 121 -6.40 16.32 7.55
C LEU A 121 -5.53 16.78 8.75
N ALA A 122 -5.14 15.84 9.63
CA ALA A 122 -4.26 16.12 10.77
C ALA A 122 -2.76 16.03 10.44
N VAL A 123 -2.39 15.94 9.17
CA VAL A 123 -0.98 15.83 8.72
C VAL A 123 -0.19 17.07 9.09
N SER A 124 0.95 16.89 9.78
CA SER A 124 1.92 17.92 10.11
C SER A 124 2.92 18.16 8.97
N VAL A 125 3.70 19.23 9.07
CA VAL A 125 4.78 19.51 8.11
C VAL A 125 5.88 18.43 8.19
N ASP A 126 6.19 17.95 9.40
CA ASP A 126 7.17 16.88 9.59
C ASP A 126 6.71 15.57 8.94
N ASP A 127 5.42 15.27 9.01
CA ASP A 127 4.83 14.12 8.33
C ASP A 127 4.98 14.24 6.80
N LEU A 128 4.82 15.45 6.23
CA LEU A 128 5.07 15.68 4.81
C LEU A 128 6.52 15.38 4.43
N LEU A 129 7.49 15.81 5.23
CA LEU A 129 8.90 15.50 4.97
C LEU A 129 9.15 13.98 4.97
N ILE A 130 8.55 13.25 5.92
CA ILE A 130 8.67 11.79 6.00
C ILE A 130 8.05 11.14 4.75
N ILE A 131 6.88 11.58 4.28
CA ILE A 131 6.24 11.05 3.07
C ILE A 131 7.12 11.28 1.85
N TRP A 132 7.58 12.50 1.65
CA TRP A 132 8.31 12.85 0.42
C TRP A 132 9.72 12.28 0.39
N ILE A 133 10.47 12.36 1.50
CA ILE A 133 11.81 11.78 1.59
C ILE A 133 11.73 10.26 1.57
N GLY A 134 10.88 9.66 2.41
CA GLY A 134 10.68 8.21 2.46
C GLY A 134 10.13 7.68 1.14
N GLY A 135 9.16 8.37 0.55
CA GLY A 135 8.60 8.03 -0.76
C GLY A 135 9.65 8.09 -1.88
N ALA A 136 10.50 9.13 -1.89
CA ALA A 136 11.60 9.24 -2.86
C ALA A 136 12.60 8.09 -2.71
N LEU A 137 12.97 7.71 -1.47
CA LEU A 137 13.84 6.57 -1.20
C LEU A 137 13.22 5.25 -1.67
N ILE A 138 11.92 5.05 -1.42
CA ILE A 138 11.18 3.87 -1.88
C ILE A 138 11.20 3.80 -3.42
N LEU A 139 10.87 4.88 -4.11
CA LEU A 139 10.86 4.94 -5.58
C LEU A 139 12.25 4.75 -6.17
N LEU A 140 13.27 5.33 -5.55
CA LEU A 140 14.66 5.16 -5.97
C LEU A 140 15.09 3.70 -5.83
N THR A 141 14.82 3.07 -4.69
CA THR A 141 15.12 1.65 -4.45
C THR A 141 14.35 0.76 -5.42
N LEU A 142 13.08 1.04 -5.66
CA LEU A 142 12.25 0.30 -6.63
C LEU A 142 12.83 0.40 -8.04
N LYS A 143 13.33 1.58 -8.43
CA LYS A 143 14.02 1.78 -9.72
C LYS A 143 15.26 0.90 -9.86
N PHE A 144 16.08 0.76 -8.80
CA PHE A 144 17.27 -0.10 -8.82
C PHE A 144 16.92 -1.58 -8.93
N ILE A 145 15.88 -2.04 -8.24
CA ILE A 145 15.45 -3.44 -8.30
C ILE A 145 14.44 -3.73 -9.43
N TRP A 146 14.10 -2.72 -10.26
CA TRP A 146 13.06 -2.85 -11.28
C TRP A 146 13.30 -4.03 -12.21
N LYS A 147 14.50 -4.12 -12.79
CA LYS A 147 14.84 -5.17 -13.77
C LYS A 147 14.71 -6.57 -13.16
N PRO A 148 15.40 -6.92 -12.06
CA PRO A 148 15.28 -8.27 -11.48
C PRO A 148 13.87 -8.56 -10.93
N LEU A 149 13.16 -7.55 -10.38
CA LEU A 149 11.81 -7.71 -9.87
C LEU A 149 10.80 -7.96 -11.00
N PHE A 150 10.90 -7.22 -12.11
CA PHE A 150 10.02 -7.38 -13.26
C PHE A 150 10.30 -8.69 -13.99
N ALA A 151 11.56 -9.02 -14.26
CA ALA A 151 11.95 -10.28 -14.89
C ALA A 151 11.42 -11.50 -14.10
N SER A 152 11.61 -11.50 -12.78
CA SER A 152 11.09 -12.57 -11.92
C SER A 152 9.56 -12.63 -11.83
N THR A 153 8.87 -11.55 -12.17
CA THR A 153 7.41 -11.52 -12.26
C THR A 153 6.90 -12.19 -13.53
N VAL A 154 7.69 -12.15 -14.62
CA VAL A 154 7.39 -12.80 -15.90
C VAL A 154 7.76 -14.29 -15.83
N ASN A 155 9.00 -14.58 -15.48
CA ASN A 155 9.50 -15.95 -15.31
C ASN A 155 10.65 -15.97 -14.29
N TYR A 156 10.45 -16.67 -13.18
CA TYR A 156 11.42 -16.75 -12.11
C TYR A 156 12.70 -17.48 -12.51
N GLU A 157 12.56 -18.65 -13.14
CA GLU A 157 13.70 -19.50 -13.53
C GLU A 157 14.58 -18.82 -14.59
N LEU A 158 13.95 -18.15 -15.55
CA LEU A 158 14.68 -17.39 -16.58
C LEU A 158 15.44 -16.21 -15.97
N ALA A 159 14.83 -15.49 -15.02
CA ALA A 159 15.49 -14.38 -14.33
C ALA A 159 16.71 -14.86 -13.54
N GLU A 160 16.63 -16.04 -12.91
CA GLU A 160 17.74 -16.65 -12.19
C GLU A 160 18.84 -17.13 -13.15
N ALA A 161 18.48 -17.74 -14.27
CA ALA A 161 19.43 -18.19 -15.32
C ALA A 161 20.18 -17.03 -15.97
N GLU A 162 19.55 -15.83 -16.06
CA GLU A 162 20.20 -14.59 -16.51
C GLU A 162 21.13 -13.94 -15.43
N GLY A 163 21.33 -14.60 -14.30
CA GLY A 163 22.17 -14.09 -13.19
C GLY A 163 21.52 -12.96 -12.38
N LEU A 164 20.25 -12.69 -12.58
CA LEU A 164 19.48 -11.78 -11.72
C LEU A 164 19.19 -12.47 -10.39
N ASN A 165 19.10 -11.69 -9.30
CA ASN A 165 18.78 -12.22 -7.98
C ASN A 165 17.28 -12.00 -7.65
N PRO A 166 16.36 -12.87 -8.11
CA PRO A 166 14.92 -12.69 -7.93
C PRO A 166 14.50 -12.71 -6.46
N ASP A 167 15.13 -13.55 -5.63
CA ASP A 167 14.85 -13.63 -4.21
C ASP A 167 15.19 -12.34 -3.45
N ARG A 168 16.35 -11.74 -3.76
CA ARG A 168 16.74 -10.44 -3.19
C ARG A 168 15.78 -9.33 -3.62
N ALA A 169 15.44 -9.28 -4.91
CA ALA A 169 14.49 -8.29 -5.42
C ALA A 169 13.12 -8.44 -4.78
N LYS A 170 12.64 -9.67 -4.57
CA LYS A 170 11.39 -9.97 -3.85
C LYS A 170 11.47 -9.52 -2.39
N ALA A 171 12.54 -9.82 -1.67
CA ALA A 171 12.71 -9.42 -0.29
C ALA A 171 12.74 -7.89 -0.14
N ILE A 172 13.50 -7.18 -0.99
CA ILE A 172 13.54 -5.72 -0.98
C ILE A 172 12.15 -5.14 -1.29
N PHE A 173 11.46 -5.62 -2.31
CA PHE A 173 10.10 -5.18 -2.64
C PHE A 173 9.14 -5.35 -1.45
N THR A 174 9.23 -6.46 -0.75
CA THR A 174 8.42 -6.76 0.44
C THR A 174 8.68 -5.76 1.57
N ILE A 175 9.95 -5.37 1.77
CA ILE A 175 10.34 -4.33 2.75
C ILE A 175 9.86 -2.95 2.30
N LEU A 176 9.92 -2.62 1.01
CA LEU A 176 9.37 -1.37 0.48
C LEU A 176 7.86 -1.25 0.71
N MET A 177 7.14 -2.36 0.59
CA MET A 177 5.71 -2.40 0.92
C MET A 177 5.45 -2.15 2.40
N ALA A 178 6.25 -2.74 3.29
CA ALA A 178 6.17 -2.47 4.72
C ALA A 178 6.51 -1.00 5.04
N ALA A 179 7.49 -0.43 4.36
CA ALA A 179 7.90 0.97 4.53
C ALA A 179 6.78 1.95 4.14
N ILE A 180 6.15 1.78 2.98
CA ILE A 180 5.06 2.68 2.58
C ILE A 180 3.86 2.59 3.53
N ILE A 181 3.52 1.40 4.02
CA ILE A 181 2.45 1.22 5.00
C ILE A 181 2.81 1.92 6.31
N ALA A 182 4.04 1.74 6.81
CA ALA A 182 4.48 2.36 8.06
C ALA A 182 4.49 3.90 7.99
N ILE A 183 4.89 4.46 6.85
CA ILE A 183 4.87 5.92 6.63
C ILE A 183 3.44 6.45 6.58
N SER A 184 2.53 5.70 5.97
CA SER A 184 1.19 6.18 5.63
C SER A 184 0.12 5.90 6.70
N ILE A 185 0.37 4.94 7.61
CA ILE A 185 -0.65 4.42 8.53
C ILE A 185 -1.32 5.50 9.39
N LYS A 186 -0.53 6.42 9.93
CA LYS A 186 -1.00 7.48 10.82
C LYS A 186 -1.95 8.46 10.09
N MET A 187 -1.69 8.70 8.82
CA MET A 187 -2.33 9.74 8.04
C MET A 187 -3.49 9.22 7.21
N VAL A 188 -3.29 8.07 6.60
CA VAL A 188 -4.20 7.52 5.61
C VAL A 188 -5.00 6.34 6.17
N GLY A 189 -4.50 5.76 7.25
CA GLY A 189 -5.09 4.58 7.88
C GLY A 189 -4.86 3.29 7.09
N LEU A 190 -5.14 2.18 7.75
CA LEU A 190 -4.93 0.84 7.20
C LEU A 190 -5.78 0.55 5.97
N LEU A 191 -7.04 0.95 5.99
CA LEU A 191 -7.98 0.66 4.90
C LEU A 191 -7.67 1.45 3.64
N LEU A 192 -7.30 2.73 3.78
CA LEU A 192 -7.05 3.58 2.62
C LEU A 192 -5.76 3.19 1.90
N ILE A 193 -4.68 2.86 2.63
CA ILE A 193 -3.40 2.53 2.00
C ILE A 193 -3.49 1.27 1.14
N THR A 194 -4.23 0.24 1.61
CA THR A 194 -4.44 -1.00 0.83
C THR A 194 -5.27 -0.75 -0.42
N GLY A 195 -6.31 0.07 -0.32
CA GLY A 195 -7.13 0.49 -1.46
C GLY A 195 -6.33 1.30 -2.48
N MET A 196 -5.48 2.23 -2.04
CA MET A 196 -4.62 3.04 -2.92
C MET A 196 -3.54 2.21 -3.63
N LEU A 197 -3.10 1.10 -3.06
CA LEU A 197 -2.18 0.17 -3.72
C LEU A 197 -2.87 -0.65 -4.82
N ILE A 198 -4.13 -1.01 -4.64
CA ILE A 198 -4.81 -1.97 -5.52
C ILE A 198 -5.66 -1.28 -6.59
N ILE A 199 -6.55 -0.37 -6.18
CA ILE A 199 -7.61 0.13 -7.09
C ILE A 199 -7.05 0.95 -8.26
N PRO A 200 -6.13 1.91 -8.07
CA PRO A 200 -5.54 2.65 -9.20
C PRO A 200 -4.74 1.74 -10.14
N ALA A 201 -4.04 0.74 -9.61
CA ALA A 201 -3.30 -0.22 -10.41
C ALA A 201 -4.22 -1.15 -11.21
N ALA A 202 -5.34 -1.59 -10.62
CA ALA A 202 -6.36 -2.37 -11.30
C ALA A 202 -7.05 -1.56 -12.42
N MET A 203 -7.38 -0.28 -12.17
CA MET A 203 -7.85 0.65 -13.17
C MET A 203 -6.84 0.78 -14.33
N ALA A 204 -5.58 1.02 -13.98
CA ALA A 204 -4.50 1.15 -14.96
C ALA A 204 -4.32 -0.12 -15.81
N ARG A 205 -4.50 -1.30 -15.23
CA ARG A 205 -4.47 -2.57 -15.95
C ARG A 205 -5.49 -2.65 -17.08
N ASN A 206 -6.69 -2.09 -16.86
CA ASN A 206 -7.75 -2.03 -17.87
C ASN A 206 -7.44 -1.10 -19.03
N LEU A 207 -6.64 -0.05 -18.78
CA LEU A 207 -6.38 1.02 -19.74
C LEU A 207 -5.04 0.83 -20.48
N SER A 208 -4.13 0.02 -19.94
CA SER A 208 -2.75 -0.08 -20.40
C SER A 208 -2.53 -1.21 -21.39
N SER A 209 -1.62 -0.98 -22.35
CA SER A 209 -1.11 -1.99 -23.30
C SER A 209 0.33 -2.41 -23.00
N SER A 210 1.01 -1.72 -22.09
CA SER A 210 2.42 -2.00 -21.74
C SER A 210 2.66 -1.79 -20.24
N PRO A 211 3.72 -2.39 -19.67
CA PRO A 211 4.07 -2.18 -18.26
C PRO A 211 4.32 -0.71 -17.90
N LYS A 212 4.98 0.04 -18.79
CA LYS A 212 5.25 1.46 -18.59
C LYS A 212 3.95 2.29 -18.55
N SER A 213 3.04 2.05 -19.50
CA SER A 213 1.75 2.75 -19.51
C SER A 213 0.91 2.40 -18.28
N MET A 214 0.99 1.17 -17.78
CA MET A 214 0.27 0.77 -16.57
C MET A 214 0.75 1.56 -15.35
N VAL A 215 2.06 1.75 -15.19
CA VAL A 215 2.60 2.55 -14.09
C VAL A 215 2.13 4.01 -14.19
N ILE A 216 2.18 4.61 -15.37
CA ILE A 216 1.76 6.00 -15.59
C ILE A 216 0.26 6.15 -15.27
N TYR A 217 -0.59 5.27 -15.81
CA TYR A 217 -2.03 5.33 -15.55
C TYR A 217 -2.38 5.04 -14.07
N SER A 218 -1.61 4.18 -13.39
CA SER A 218 -1.79 3.93 -11.97
C SER A 218 -1.46 5.17 -11.13
N ILE A 219 -0.36 5.85 -11.43
CA ILE A 219 -0.01 7.13 -10.77
C ILE A 219 -1.10 8.17 -11.03
N VAL A 220 -1.46 8.39 -12.28
CA VAL A 220 -2.49 9.38 -12.65
C VAL A 220 -3.82 9.07 -11.97
N GLY A 221 -4.24 7.79 -11.98
CA GLY A 221 -5.46 7.37 -11.30
C GLY A 221 -5.42 7.59 -9.79
N GLY A 222 -4.27 7.30 -9.15
CA GLY A 222 -4.07 7.57 -7.74
C GLY A 222 -4.14 9.08 -7.41
N LEU A 223 -3.45 9.91 -8.19
CA LEU A 223 -3.49 11.37 -8.04
C LEU A 223 -4.90 11.93 -8.20
N LEU A 224 -5.62 11.52 -9.24
CA LEU A 224 -7.00 11.93 -9.47
C LEU A 224 -7.93 11.48 -8.34
N SER A 225 -7.75 10.25 -7.82
CA SER A 225 -8.53 9.75 -6.69
C SER A 225 -8.35 10.59 -5.44
N VAL A 226 -7.12 11.02 -5.15
CA VAL A 226 -6.82 11.90 -4.01
C VAL A 226 -7.47 13.26 -4.21
N ILE A 227 -7.30 13.88 -5.37
CA ILE A 227 -7.87 15.21 -5.66
C ILE A 227 -9.40 15.15 -5.56
N ILE A 228 -10.05 14.28 -6.32
CA ILE A 228 -11.50 14.16 -6.33
C ILE A 228 -12.03 13.79 -4.93
N GLY A 229 -11.39 12.82 -4.26
CA GLY A 229 -11.82 12.34 -2.95
C GLY A 229 -11.72 13.41 -1.86
N LEU A 230 -10.64 14.20 -1.82
CA LEU A 230 -10.49 15.27 -0.84
C LEU A 230 -11.47 16.42 -1.10
N PHE A 231 -11.65 16.84 -2.35
CA PHE A 231 -12.62 17.89 -2.67
C PHE A 231 -14.06 17.46 -2.39
N THR A 232 -14.44 16.23 -2.72
CA THR A 232 -15.77 15.71 -2.38
C THR A 232 -15.96 15.55 -0.88
N SER A 233 -14.93 15.13 -0.15
CA SER A 233 -14.94 15.05 1.31
C SER A 233 -15.20 16.42 1.94
N LEU A 234 -14.57 17.47 1.44
CA LEU A 234 -14.75 18.84 1.91
C LEU A 234 -16.18 19.35 1.64
N GLU A 235 -16.69 19.14 0.42
CA GLU A 235 -18.00 19.64 0.00
C GLU A 235 -19.15 18.92 0.73
N PHE A 236 -19.03 17.61 0.92
CA PHE A 236 -20.10 16.80 1.52
C PHE A 236 -19.90 16.50 3.01
N ASN A 237 -18.87 17.07 3.66
CA ASN A 237 -18.53 16.81 5.07
C ASN A 237 -18.41 15.30 5.39
N THR A 238 -17.76 14.55 4.51
CA THR A 238 -17.55 13.10 4.67
C THR A 238 -16.12 12.78 5.09
N SER A 239 -15.87 11.57 5.59
CA SER A 239 -14.51 11.13 5.92
C SER A 239 -13.63 11.10 4.67
N SER A 240 -12.45 11.74 4.74
CA SER A 240 -11.51 11.90 3.61
C SER A 240 -11.00 10.57 3.07
N GLY A 241 -10.65 9.62 3.94
CA GLY A 241 -10.15 8.31 3.56
C GLY A 241 -11.13 7.53 2.65
N PRO A 242 -12.34 7.22 3.14
CA PRO A 242 -13.37 6.56 2.34
C PRO A 242 -13.73 7.31 1.06
N SER A 243 -13.73 8.65 1.08
CA SER A 243 -14.03 9.47 -0.11
C SER A 243 -12.98 9.29 -1.22
N ILE A 244 -11.68 9.21 -0.86
CA ILE A 244 -10.60 8.93 -1.81
C ILE A 244 -10.76 7.54 -2.43
N ILE A 245 -11.07 6.52 -1.61
CA ILE A 245 -11.29 5.15 -2.12
C ILE A 245 -12.53 5.07 -3.01
N THR A 246 -13.60 5.78 -2.66
CA THR A 246 -14.80 5.85 -3.49
C THR A 246 -14.51 6.51 -4.83
N ALA A 247 -13.72 7.59 -4.85
CA ALA A 247 -13.25 8.21 -6.09
C ALA A 247 -12.41 7.24 -6.93
N ALA A 248 -11.49 6.50 -6.31
CA ALA A 248 -10.69 5.48 -6.99
C ALA A 248 -11.56 4.37 -7.60
N LEU A 249 -12.58 3.90 -6.85
CA LEU A 249 -13.55 2.91 -7.33
C LEU A 249 -14.33 3.43 -8.54
N LEU A 250 -14.80 4.66 -8.51
CA LEU A 250 -15.53 5.28 -9.64
C LEU A 250 -14.63 5.35 -10.88
N LEU A 251 -13.36 5.75 -10.74
CA LEU A 251 -12.39 5.76 -11.84
C LEU A 251 -12.15 4.34 -12.38
N PHE A 252 -12.06 3.34 -11.50
CA PHE A 252 -11.96 1.94 -11.91
C PHE A 252 -13.18 1.50 -12.71
N ILE A 253 -14.40 1.78 -12.24
CA ILE A 253 -15.66 1.45 -12.97
C ILE A 253 -15.68 2.13 -14.33
N LEU A 254 -15.30 3.41 -14.42
CA LEU A 254 -15.21 4.11 -15.70
C LEU A 254 -14.21 3.46 -16.66
N SER A 255 -13.11 2.89 -16.15
CA SER A 255 -12.12 2.19 -16.98
C SER A 255 -12.69 0.94 -17.65
N LEU A 256 -13.72 0.29 -17.08
CA LEU A 256 -14.35 -0.90 -17.66
C LEU A 256 -15.11 -0.61 -18.96
N PHE A 257 -15.65 0.59 -19.11
CA PHE A 257 -16.36 0.97 -20.35
C PHE A 257 -15.44 1.00 -21.56
N LYS A 258 -14.15 1.35 -21.39
CA LYS A 258 -13.16 1.35 -22.47
C LYS A 258 -12.84 -0.06 -22.97
N ILE A 259 -12.82 -1.05 -22.09
CA ILE A 259 -12.60 -2.46 -22.46
C ILE A 259 -13.74 -2.93 -23.37
N LYS A 260 -14.98 -2.59 -23.02
CA LYS A 260 -16.18 -3.01 -23.78
C LYS A 260 -16.18 -2.44 -25.21
N GLN A 261 -15.67 -1.22 -25.42
CA GLN A 261 -15.53 -0.62 -26.73
C GLN A 261 -14.43 -1.32 -27.56
N SER A 262 -13.28 -1.67 -26.94
CA SER A 262 -12.17 -2.31 -27.61
C SER A 262 -12.50 -3.74 -28.09
N ILE A 263 -13.37 -4.45 -27.37
CA ILE A 263 -13.87 -5.78 -27.75
C ILE A 263 -14.88 -5.68 -28.91
N LYS A 264 -15.75 -4.67 -28.90
CA LYS A 264 -16.72 -4.43 -29.98
C LYS A 264 -16.09 -4.05 -31.32
N LEU A 265 -14.90 -3.47 -31.33
CA LEU A 265 -14.16 -3.08 -32.53
C LEU A 265 -13.30 -4.22 -33.11
N LYS A 266 -13.17 -5.34 -32.39
CA LYS A 266 -12.39 -6.51 -32.83
C LYS A 266 -13.27 -7.69 -33.36
N ASN A 267 -14.58 -7.60 -33.15
CA ASN A 267 -15.62 -8.48 -33.71
C ASN A 267 -16.36 -7.76 -34.86
#